data_796433ce77b80a089c9c8129a7bed2de
#
_entry.id   796433ce77b80a089c9c8129a7bed2de
#
_cell.length_a   1.000
_cell.length_b   1.000
_cell.length_c   1.000
_cell.angle_alpha   90.00
_cell.angle_beta   90.00
_cell.angle_gamma   90.00
#
_symmetry.space_group_name_H-M   'P 1'
#
loop_
_entity.id
_entity.type
_entity.pdbx_description
1 polymer ?
#
loop_
_entity_poly.entity_id
_entity_poly.type
_entity_poly.pdbx_seq_one_letter_code
_entity_poly.pdbx_strand_id
1 'polypeptide(L)'
;DKQKYFELIEFLSTHAKVLTEHVGLESLGESGETELHDDSIYQRDLEWLSSADAVVAEGTTPSLGVGYEIGIAEKLGKPVLCLFDENQTGFRLSAMLSGNSKVQTFKYHALGQAKQKITDFLESV
;
A
#
# COMPACT_ATOMS: atom_id res chain seq x y z
N ASP A 1 -7.55 -1.07 11.90
CA ASP A 1 -7.45 -2.30 12.67
C ASP A 1 -6.08 -2.94 12.43
N LYS A 2 -5.27 -3.00 13.47
CA LYS A 2 -3.92 -3.56 13.38
C LYS A 2 -3.92 -5.02 12.96
N GLN A 3 -4.88 -5.81 13.43
CA GLN A 3 -4.95 -7.22 13.10
C GLN A 3 -5.17 -7.41 11.61
N LYS A 4 -6.03 -6.61 11.00
CA LYS A 4 -6.24 -6.68 9.55
C LYS A 4 -4.97 -6.32 8.80
N TYR A 5 -4.26 -5.30 9.27
CA TYR A 5 -3.01 -4.91 8.63
C TYR A 5 -1.98 -6.02 8.69
N PHE A 6 -1.81 -6.62 9.86
CA PHE A 6 -0.85 -7.72 10.01
C PHE A 6 -1.19 -8.90 9.11
N GLU A 7 -2.47 -9.22 9.00
CA GLU A 7 -2.89 -10.32 8.14
C GLU A 7 -2.63 -10.02 6.67
N LEU A 8 -2.87 -8.78 6.25
CA LEU A 8 -2.58 -8.37 4.88
C LEU A 8 -1.08 -8.40 4.60
N ILE A 9 -0.28 -7.89 5.53
CA ILE A 9 1.17 -7.89 5.37
C ILE A 9 1.69 -9.32 5.26
N GLU A 10 1.20 -10.20 6.12
CA GLU A 10 1.60 -11.59 6.11
C GLU A 10 1.22 -12.25 4.80
N PHE A 11 0.01 -11.98 4.32
CA PHE A 11 -0.45 -12.49 3.04
C PHE A 11 0.44 -12.01 1.90
N LEU A 12 0.75 -10.71 1.88
CA LEU A 12 1.57 -10.11 0.84
C LEU A 12 2.99 -10.65 0.83
N SER A 13 3.53 -10.95 2.00
CA SER A 13 4.91 -11.46 2.10
C SER A 13 5.08 -12.84 1.48
N THR A 14 3.97 -13.56 1.24
CA THR A 14 4.01 -14.85 0.57
C THR A 14 3.90 -14.72 -0.95
N HIS A 15 3.73 -13.50 -1.43
CA HIS A 15 3.55 -13.22 -2.86
C HIS A 15 4.64 -12.27 -3.31
N ALA A 16 5.21 -12.52 -4.38
CA ALA A 16 6.24 -11.80 -5.10
C ALA A 16 6.64 -10.40 -4.58
N LYS A 17 7.37 -9.67 -5.34
CA LYS A 17 7.91 -8.35 -4.95
C LYS A 17 6.82 -7.30 -4.92
N VAL A 18 6.17 -7.19 -3.78
CA VAL A 18 5.11 -6.21 -3.57
C VAL A 18 5.51 -5.29 -2.43
N LEU A 19 5.35 -4.00 -2.64
CA LEU A 19 5.55 -3.01 -1.60
C LEU A 19 4.22 -2.56 -1.08
N THR A 20 4.12 -2.43 0.25
CA THR A 20 3.01 -1.75 0.86
C THR A 20 3.57 -0.69 1.78
N GLU A 21 2.90 0.44 1.83
CA GLU A 21 3.26 1.51 2.75
C GLU A 21 3.25 1.02 4.18
N HIS A 22 2.26 0.22 4.51
CA HIS A 22 2.10 -0.23 5.88
C HIS A 22 3.25 -1.13 6.35
N VAL A 23 3.78 -1.94 5.46
CA VAL A 23 4.93 -2.79 5.80
C VAL A 23 6.12 -1.91 6.21
N GLY A 24 6.37 -0.86 5.45
CA GLY A 24 7.45 0.06 5.77
C GLY A 24 7.25 0.73 7.11
N LEU A 25 6.04 1.18 7.39
CA LEU A 25 5.73 1.85 8.65
C LEU A 25 5.88 0.93 9.84
N GLU A 26 5.43 -0.31 9.73
CA GLU A 26 5.56 -1.27 10.83
C GLU A 26 7.01 -1.58 11.12
N SER A 27 7.80 -1.76 10.09
CA SER A 27 9.23 -1.98 10.27
C SER A 27 9.89 -0.84 11.02
N LEU A 28 9.56 0.39 10.63
CA LEU A 28 10.09 1.58 11.29
C LEU A 28 9.70 1.63 12.75
N GLY A 29 8.44 1.31 13.05
CA GLY A 29 7.95 1.37 14.41
C GLY A 29 8.56 0.34 15.32
N GLU A 30 8.90 -0.82 14.81
CA GLU A 30 9.38 -1.93 15.62
C GLU A 30 10.89 -1.97 15.79
N SER A 31 11.63 -1.56 14.78
CA SER A 31 13.06 -1.77 14.77
C SER A 31 13.85 -0.64 15.39
N GLY A 32 13.19 0.37 15.89
CA GLY A 32 13.90 1.52 16.44
C GLY A 32 14.54 2.38 15.37
N GLU A 33 14.07 2.27 14.17
CA GLU A 33 14.60 3.04 13.05
C GLU A 33 14.25 4.52 13.12
N THR A 34 13.80 4.95 14.30
CA THR A 34 13.70 6.36 14.63
C THR A 34 15.05 7.07 14.51
N GLU A 35 16.13 6.30 14.42
CA GLU A 35 17.45 6.84 14.20
C GLU A 35 17.70 7.23 12.74
N LEU A 36 16.88 6.73 11.82
CA LEU A 36 17.05 7.11 10.42
C LEU A 36 16.61 8.56 10.19
N HIS A 37 17.42 9.24 9.42
CA HIS A 37 17.08 10.61 9.02
C HIS A 37 16.03 10.57 7.91
N ASP A 38 15.29 11.66 7.76
CA ASP A 38 14.23 11.75 6.75
C ASP A 38 14.73 11.47 5.35
N ASP A 39 15.91 11.98 5.01
CA ASP A 39 16.46 11.76 3.69
C ASP A 39 16.79 10.28 3.44
N SER A 40 17.24 9.58 4.48
CA SER A 40 17.51 8.15 4.36
C SER A 40 16.23 7.34 4.16
N ILE A 41 15.17 7.71 4.87
CA ILE A 41 13.88 7.07 4.73
C ILE A 41 13.33 7.29 3.32
N TYR A 42 13.41 8.51 2.84
CA TYR A 42 12.94 8.85 1.50
C TYR A 42 13.68 8.05 0.42
N GLN A 43 15.00 7.99 0.51
CA GLN A 43 15.79 7.26 -0.47
C GLN A 43 15.48 5.76 -0.44
N ARG A 44 15.33 5.20 0.75
CA ARG A 44 14.99 3.79 0.89
C ARG A 44 13.65 3.48 0.24
N ASP A 45 12.65 4.34 0.50
CA ASP A 45 11.32 4.13 -0.07
C ASP A 45 11.34 4.26 -1.59
N LEU A 46 12.11 5.18 -2.12
CA LEU A 46 12.26 5.30 -3.57
C LEU A 46 12.89 4.06 -4.18
N GLU A 47 13.89 3.50 -3.51
CA GLU A 47 14.53 2.27 -3.98
C GLU A 47 13.55 1.10 -3.98
N TRP A 48 12.75 0.99 -2.92
CA TRP A 48 11.73 -0.06 -2.84
C TRP A 48 10.71 0.07 -3.97
N LEU A 49 10.22 1.29 -4.20
CA LEU A 49 9.27 1.54 -5.28
C LEU A 49 9.87 1.21 -6.64
N SER A 50 11.12 1.60 -6.85
CA SER A 50 11.79 1.35 -8.12
C SER A 50 12.01 -0.13 -8.38
N SER A 51 12.25 -0.92 -7.34
CA SER A 51 12.52 -2.35 -7.46
C SER A 51 11.26 -3.21 -7.42
N ALA A 52 10.13 -2.65 -7.03
CA ALA A 52 8.89 -3.40 -6.91
C ALA A 52 8.31 -3.73 -8.29
N ASP A 53 7.68 -4.90 -8.39
CA ASP A 53 6.95 -5.28 -9.61
C ASP A 53 5.55 -4.69 -9.60
N ALA A 54 5.00 -4.48 -8.41
CA ALA A 54 3.67 -3.92 -8.21
C ALA A 54 3.60 -3.30 -6.83
N VAL A 55 2.64 -2.41 -6.64
CA VAL A 55 2.45 -1.74 -5.35
C VAL A 55 1.02 -1.99 -4.87
N VAL A 56 0.91 -2.46 -3.63
CA VAL A 56 -0.39 -2.62 -2.98
C VAL A 56 -0.40 -1.70 -1.76
N ALA A 57 -1.38 -0.83 -1.68
CA ALA A 57 -1.51 0.12 -0.59
C ALA A 57 -2.86 -0.05 0.10
N GLU A 58 -2.86 0.12 1.41
CA GLU A 58 -4.10 0.17 2.19
C GLU A 58 -4.37 1.65 2.48
N GLY A 59 -5.36 2.21 1.81
CA GLY A 59 -5.62 3.64 1.83
C GLY A 59 -6.81 4.08 2.67
N THR A 60 -7.27 3.24 3.60
CA THR A 60 -8.45 3.56 4.41
C THR A 60 -8.23 4.81 5.25
N THR A 61 -7.11 4.88 5.95
CA THR A 61 -6.76 6.04 6.75
C THR A 61 -5.93 6.99 5.88
N PRO A 62 -6.33 8.24 5.74
CA PRO A 62 -5.57 9.18 4.92
C PRO A 62 -4.13 9.30 5.38
N SER A 63 -3.22 9.31 4.44
CA SER A 63 -1.80 9.42 4.70
C SER A 63 -1.13 10.17 3.55
N LEU A 64 -0.40 11.22 3.88
CA LEU A 64 0.36 11.96 2.88
C LEU A 64 1.42 11.08 2.23
N GLY A 65 2.08 10.24 3.04
CA GLY A 65 3.13 9.36 2.54
C GLY A 65 2.60 8.34 1.54
N VAL A 66 1.47 7.71 1.88
CA VAL A 66 0.84 6.73 0.99
C VAL A 66 0.49 7.38 -0.35
N GLY A 67 -0.15 8.56 -0.30
CA GLY A 67 -0.54 9.24 -1.52
C GLY A 67 0.66 9.61 -2.39
N TYR A 68 1.70 10.10 -1.75
CA TYR A 68 2.94 10.47 -2.45
C TYR A 68 3.58 9.27 -3.13
N GLU A 69 3.66 8.15 -2.41
CA GLU A 69 4.26 6.93 -2.96
C GLU A 69 3.44 6.34 -4.09
N ILE A 70 2.12 6.39 -4.00
CA ILE A 70 1.25 5.94 -5.09
C ILE A 70 1.52 6.79 -6.34
N GLY A 71 1.65 8.10 -6.16
CA GLY A 71 1.94 8.99 -7.28
C GLY A 71 3.28 8.69 -7.94
N ILE A 72 4.30 8.40 -7.13
CA ILE A 72 5.60 8.02 -7.66
C ILE A 72 5.51 6.69 -8.41
N ALA A 73 4.83 5.71 -7.83
CA ALA A 73 4.67 4.40 -8.45
C ALA A 73 4.00 4.53 -9.82
N GLU A 74 2.96 5.35 -9.90
CA GLU A 74 2.28 5.62 -11.16
C GLU A 74 3.25 6.20 -12.18
N LYS A 75 4.05 7.16 -11.76
CA LYS A 75 5.01 7.81 -12.65
C LYS A 75 6.07 6.83 -13.13
N LEU A 76 6.43 5.87 -12.31
CA LEU A 76 7.39 4.82 -12.68
C LEU A 76 6.76 3.73 -13.53
N GLY A 77 5.47 3.82 -13.80
CA GLY A 77 4.77 2.82 -14.60
C GLY A 77 4.46 1.54 -13.86
N LYS A 78 4.51 1.56 -12.53
CA LYS A 78 4.20 0.37 -11.73
C LYS A 78 2.71 0.17 -11.60
N PRO A 79 2.22 -1.07 -11.68
CA PRO A 79 0.82 -1.34 -11.35
C PRO A 79 0.55 -1.03 -9.88
N VAL A 80 -0.58 -0.40 -9.59
CA VAL A 80 -0.94 -0.01 -8.23
C VAL A 80 -2.35 -0.48 -7.91
N LEU A 81 -2.50 -1.13 -6.76
CA LEU A 81 -3.79 -1.46 -6.19
C LEU A 81 -3.92 -0.76 -4.84
N CYS A 82 -4.96 0.03 -4.67
CA CYS A 82 -5.24 0.69 -3.41
C CYS A 82 -6.52 0.10 -2.81
N LEU A 83 -6.40 -0.42 -1.60
CA LEU A 83 -7.51 -1.05 -0.89
C LEU A 83 -8.12 -0.07 0.10
N PHE A 84 -9.42 -0.13 0.25
CA PHE A 84 -10.15 0.73 1.17
C PHE A 84 -11.17 -0.11 1.93
N ASP A 85 -11.11 -0.06 3.26
CA ASP A 85 -12.02 -0.81 4.13
C ASP A 85 -13.32 0.00 4.33
N GLU A 86 -14.40 -0.44 3.70
CA GLU A 86 -15.67 0.26 3.78
C GLU A 86 -16.35 0.18 5.13
N ASN A 87 -15.87 -0.67 6.02
CA ASN A 87 -16.43 -0.75 7.37
C ASN A 87 -15.95 0.40 8.25
N GLN A 88 -14.90 1.10 7.84
CA GLN A 88 -14.41 2.25 8.60
C GLN A 88 -15.28 3.46 8.31
N THR A 89 -15.75 4.10 9.37
CA THR A 89 -16.56 5.31 9.23
C THR A 89 -15.69 6.55 9.39
N GLY A 90 -16.13 7.64 8.82
CA GLY A 90 -15.43 8.92 8.94
C GLY A 90 -14.34 9.14 7.92
N PHE A 91 -14.06 8.16 7.07
CA PHE A 91 -13.06 8.27 6.02
C PHE A 91 -13.68 8.09 4.65
N ARG A 92 -13.07 8.72 3.69
CA ARG A 92 -13.46 8.61 2.30
C ARG A 92 -12.19 8.51 1.45
N LEU A 93 -12.20 7.62 0.48
CA LEU A 93 -11.05 7.48 -0.41
C LEU A 93 -10.89 8.77 -1.23
N SER A 94 -9.67 9.29 -1.27
CA SER A 94 -9.37 10.50 -1.99
C SER A 94 -9.76 10.39 -3.47
N ALA A 95 -10.35 11.45 -4.00
CA ALA A 95 -10.67 11.52 -5.42
C ALA A 95 -9.42 11.41 -6.30
N MET A 96 -8.27 11.78 -5.76
CA MET A 96 -7.01 11.64 -6.50
C MET A 96 -6.65 10.19 -6.74
N LEU A 97 -7.22 9.28 -5.97
CA LEU A 97 -7.03 7.84 -6.16
C LEU A 97 -8.23 7.24 -6.87
N SER A 98 -9.44 7.48 -6.37
CA SER A 98 -10.63 6.85 -6.95
C SER A 98 -10.93 7.34 -8.36
N GLY A 99 -10.52 8.56 -8.69
CA GLY A 99 -10.71 9.12 -10.03
C GLY A 99 -9.57 8.86 -10.99
N ASN A 100 -8.51 8.20 -10.53
CA ASN A 100 -7.32 7.97 -11.35
C ASN A 100 -7.39 6.61 -12.02
N SER A 101 -7.56 6.60 -13.34
CA SER A 101 -7.70 5.36 -14.11
C SER A 101 -6.44 4.48 -14.09
N LYS A 102 -5.30 5.02 -13.69
CA LYS A 102 -4.05 4.27 -13.63
C LYS A 102 -3.84 3.56 -12.29
N VAL A 103 -4.70 3.85 -11.31
CA VAL A 103 -4.65 3.22 -10.00
C VAL A 103 -5.92 2.39 -9.84
N GLN A 104 -5.77 1.10 -9.57
CA GLN A 104 -6.92 0.28 -9.25
C GLN A 104 -7.30 0.54 -7.80
N THR A 105 -8.57 0.81 -7.55
CA THR A 105 -9.07 0.96 -6.19
C THR A 105 -10.11 -0.13 -5.94
N PHE A 106 -10.11 -0.66 -4.73
CA PHE A 106 -11.05 -1.71 -4.36
C PHE A 106 -11.53 -1.50 -2.94
N LYS A 107 -12.84 -1.40 -2.80
CA LYS A 107 -13.48 -1.24 -1.50
C LYS A 107 -13.90 -2.61 -1.01
N TYR A 108 -13.42 -3.00 0.17
CA TYR A 108 -13.72 -4.32 0.71
C TYR A 108 -14.48 -4.20 2.04
N HIS A 109 -15.27 -5.22 2.34
CA HIS A 109 -16.00 -5.33 3.60
C HIS A 109 -15.40 -6.39 4.49
N ALA A 110 -14.90 -7.46 3.90
CA ALA A 110 -14.28 -8.57 4.63
C ALA A 110 -12.86 -8.76 4.13
N LEU A 111 -11.98 -9.19 5.04
CA LEU A 111 -10.57 -9.38 4.73
C LEU A 111 -10.36 -10.37 3.58
N GLY A 112 -11.19 -11.39 3.49
CA GLY A 112 -11.09 -12.36 2.41
C GLY A 112 -11.27 -11.74 1.04
N GLN A 113 -12.12 -10.71 0.94
CA GLN A 113 -12.31 -10.01 -0.32
C GLN A 113 -11.05 -9.26 -0.73
N ALA A 114 -10.37 -8.64 0.26
CA ALA A 114 -9.11 -7.93 0.00
C ALA A 114 -8.03 -8.90 -0.47
N LYS A 115 -7.93 -10.05 0.19
CA LYS A 115 -6.93 -11.06 -0.18
C LYS A 115 -7.16 -11.61 -1.57
N GLN A 116 -8.42 -11.86 -1.92
CA GLN A 116 -8.75 -12.34 -3.26
C GLN A 116 -8.41 -11.30 -4.32
N LYS A 117 -8.73 -10.04 -4.02
CA LYS A 117 -8.42 -8.97 -4.95
C LYS A 117 -6.91 -8.80 -5.16
N ILE A 118 -6.13 -8.94 -4.09
CA ILE A 118 -4.68 -8.88 -4.18
C ILE A 118 -4.17 -10.01 -5.09
N THR A 119 -4.67 -11.22 -4.87
CA THR A 119 -4.28 -12.37 -5.69
C THR A 119 -4.59 -12.12 -7.17
N ASP A 120 -5.81 -11.67 -7.45
CA ASP A 120 -6.22 -11.40 -8.82
C ASP A 120 -5.36 -10.30 -9.45
N PHE A 121 -5.07 -9.26 -8.67
CA PHE A 121 -4.24 -8.16 -9.14
C PHE A 121 -2.83 -8.64 -9.47
N LEU A 122 -2.22 -9.41 -8.58
CA LEU A 122 -0.85 -9.89 -8.80
C LEU A 122 -0.76 -10.86 -9.97
N GLU A 123 -1.81 -11.62 -10.21
CA GLU A 123 -1.84 -12.53 -11.36
C GLU A 123 -1.98 -11.79 -12.68
N SER A 124 -2.50 -10.57 -12.65
CA SER A 124 -2.71 -9.76 -13.85
C SER A 124 -1.51 -8.91 -14.26
N VAL A 125 -0.51 -8.82 -13.40
CA VAL A 125 0.66 -7.96 -13.65
C VAL A 125 1.91 -8.71 -14.00
#